data_db005490935c86a9a48a074ff52023f0
#
_entry.id   db005490935c86a9a48a074ff52023f0
#
_cell.length_a   1.000
_cell.length_b   1.000
_cell.length_c   1.000
_cell.angle_alpha   90.00
_cell.angle_beta   90.00
_cell.angle_gamma   90.00
#
_symmetry.space_group_name_H-M   'P 1'
#
loop_
_entity.id
_entity.type
_entity.pdbx_description
1 polymer ?
#
loop_
_entity_poly.entity_id
_entity_poly.type
_entity_poly.pdbx_seq_one_letter_code
_entity_poly.pdbx_strand_id
1 'polypeptide(L)'
;MSFTTHGAAGIANPSVLVATDIWFEFFMNARGDASRIAEVFDSVERNGGTLLCAFSSIQDLYYLLLASMESSLDVSENHGAKEQVAWACVRTLRERATVVGADLGDVLQAEYLKSLHDDLADCLLLAAAKRGRADYLFTERAELHERVPLLSLGLNEMSLLLGTEEDA
;
A
#
# COMPACT_ATOMS: atom_id res chain seq x y z
N MET A 1 10.19 -40.68 -16.99
CA MET A 1 9.45 -40.13 -15.84
C MET A 1 9.53 -38.61 -15.96
N SER A 2 8.45 -38.00 -16.40
CA SER A 2 8.39 -36.55 -16.58
C SER A 2 7.98 -35.93 -15.25
N PHE A 3 8.88 -35.13 -14.66
CA PHE A 3 8.53 -34.29 -13.52
C PHE A 3 7.76 -33.09 -14.06
N THR A 4 6.47 -33.10 -13.83
CA THR A 4 5.61 -31.92 -14.03
C THR A 4 5.97 -30.92 -12.94
N THR A 5 6.66 -29.85 -13.31
CA THR A 5 6.82 -28.67 -12.46
C THR A 5 5.41 -28.12 -12.18
N HIS A 6 4.93 -28.32 -10.96
CA HIS A 6 3.78 -27.58 -10.47
C HIS A 6 4.26 -26.12 -10.32
N GLY A 7 3.98 -25.31 -11.32
CA GLY A 7 4.03 -23.86 -11.15
C GLY A 7 3.18 -23.49 -9.94
N ALA A 8 3.72 -22.70 -9.04
CA ALA A 8 2.98 -22.17 -7.92
C ALA A 8 1.68 -21.58 -8.46
N ALA A 9 0.55 -22.17 -8.06
CA ALA A 9 -0.76 -21.65 -8.41
C ALA A 9 -0.89 -20.30 -7.70
N GLY A 10 -0.56 -19.21 -8.41
CA GLY A 10 -0.71 -17.86 -7.89
C GLY A 10 -2.16 -17.65 -7.44
N ILE A 11 -2.32 -16.88 -6.36
CA ILE A 11 -3.64 -16.55 -5.84
C ILE A 11 -4.41 -15.80 -6.93
N ALA A 12 -5.57 -16.34 -7.31
CA ALA A 12 -6.42 -15.72 -8.31
C ALA A 12 -7.22 -14.56 -7.72
N ASN A 13 -7.23 -13.43 -8.42
CA ASN A 13 -8.00 -12.22 -8.09
C ASN A 13 -7.75 -11.66 -6.67
N PRO A 14 -6.50 -11.52 -6.20
CA PRO A 14 -6.25 -11.00 -4.85
C PRO A 14 -6.69 -9.53 -4.74
N SER A 15 -7.31 -9.18 -3.61
CA SER A 15 -7.63 -7.81 -3.24
C SER A 15 -6.66 -7.34 -2.17
N VAL A 16 -5.79 -6.40 -2.53
CA VAL A 16 -4.66 -5.97 -1.68
C VAL A 16 -4.81 -4.51 -1.30
N LEU A 17 -5.01 -4.25 -0.02
CA LEU A 17 -4.94 -2.87 0.50
C LEU A 17 -3.48 -2.50 0.71
N VAL A 18 -3.03 -1.49 0.00
CA VAL A 18 -1.66 -0.97 0.05
C VAL A 18 -1.60 0.18 1.05
N ALA A 19 -0.78 0.04 2.09
CA ALA A 19 -0.61 1.06 3.11
C ALA A 19 0.24 2.24 2.63
N THR A 20 0.19 3.36 3.36
CA THR A 20 0.87 4.61 3.00
C THR A 20 2.38 4.45 2.88
N ASP A 21 3.01 3.63 3.74
CA ASP A 21 4.46 3.37 3.73
C ASP A 21 4.93 2.70 2.43
N ILE A 22 4.13 1.79 1.87
CA ILE A 22 4.42 1.14 0.59
C ILE A 22 4.25 2.13 -0.58
N TRP A 23 3.16 2.91 -0.60
CA TRP A 23 2.98 3.96 -1.61
C TRP A 23 4.11 4.98 -1.57
N PHE A 24 4.53 5.39 -0.37
CA PHE A 24 5.63 6.31 -0.20
C PHE A 24 6.93 5.73 -0.77
N GLU A 25 7.27 4.48 -0.44
CA GLU A 25 8.45 3.80 -0.96
C GLU A 25 8.39 3.63 -2.48
N PHE A 26 7.23 3.29 -3.03
CA PHE A 26 7.01 3.18 -4.47
C PHE A 26 7.34 4.48 -5.21
N PHE A 27 6.98 5.64 -4.66
CA PHE A 27 7.24 6.93 -5.29
C PHE A 27 8.63 7.51 -4.99
N MET A 28 9.13 7.34 -3.77
CA MET A 28 10.36 8.00 -3.30
C MET A 28 11.60 7.12 -3.41
N ASN A 29 11.43 5.82 -3.51
CA ASN A 29 12.53 4.84 -3.54
C ASN A 29 13.57 5.05 -2.42
N ALA A 30 13.11 5.42 -1.24
CA ALA A 30 13.96 5.81 -0.13
C ALA A 30 14.84 4.66 0.40
N ARG A 31 14.33 3.41 0.30
CA ARG A 31 15.03 2.19 0.69
C ARG A 31 15.59 1.39 -0.50
N GLY A 32 15.24 1.78 -1.72
CA GLY A 32 15.64 1.06 -2.93
C GLY A 32 14.67 -0.05 -3.37
N ASP A 33 13.49 -0.11 -2.79
CA ASP A 33 12.51 -1.19 -3.02
C ASP A 33 11.44 -0.86 -4.08
N ALA A 34 11.47 0.32 -4.68
CA ALA A 34 10.41 0.78 -5.60
C ALA A 34 10.17 -0.17 -6.78
N SER A 35 11.22 -0.74 -7.37
CA SER A 35 11.09 -1.68 -8.49
C SER A 35 10.43 -3.00 -8.07
N ARG A 36 10.80 -3.53 -6.91
CA ARG A 36 10.18 -4.74 -6.36
C ARG A 36 8.71 -4.52 -6.01
N ILE A 37 8.37 -3.35 -5.46
CA ILE A 37 6.99 -2.96 -5.19
C ILE A 37 6.20 -2.86 -6.51
N ALA A 38 6.79 -2.28 -7.55
CA ALA A 38 6.17 -2.23 -8.89
C ALA A 38 5.87 -3.63 -9.43
N GLU A 39 6.80 -4.57 -9.28
CA GLU A 39 6.60 -5.97 -9.68
C GLU A 39 5.46 -6.64 -8.91
N VAL A 40 5.35 -6.39 -7.60
CA VAL A 40 4.21 -6.87 -6.79
C VAL A 40 2.91 -6.28 -7.32
N PHE A 41 2.84 -4.98 -7.59
CA PHE A 41 1.64 -4.33 -8.14
C PHE A 41 1.24 -4.94 -9.49
N ASP A 42 2.20 -5.08 -10.40
CA ASP A 42 1.97 -5.67 -11.71
C ASP A 42 1.55 -7.14 -11.61
N SER A 43 2.06 -7.87 -10.63
CA SER A 43 1.67 -9.26 -10.39
C SER A 43 0.25 -9.38 -9.84
N VAL A 44 -0.16 -8.49 -8.93
CA VAL A 44 -1.57 -8.42 -8.48
C VAL A 44 -2.50 -8.23 -9.68
N GLU A 45 -2.19 -7.25 -10.55
CA GLU A 45 -2.99 -6.94 -11.74
C GLU A 45 -3.00 -8.12 -12.73
N ARG A 46 -1.86 -8.74 -13.02
CA ARG A 46 -1.76 -9.92 -13.90
C ARG A 46 -2.58 -11.11 -13.40
N ASN A 47 -2.69 -11.28 -12.09
CA ASN A 47 -3.51 -12.33 -11.48
C ASN A 47 -5.01 -11.96 -11.39
N GLY A 48 -5.44 -10.87 -12.05
CA GLY A 48 -6.82 -10.40 -12.04
C GLY A 48 -7.24 -9.74 -10.73
N GLY A 49 -6.27 -9.43 -9.86
CA GLY A 49 -6.50 -8.81 -8.57
C GLY A 49 -6.69 -7.31 -8.65
N THR A 50 -6.89 -6.69 -7.50
CA THR A 50 -7.14 -5.26 -7.36
C THR A 50 -6.26 -4.68 -6.25
N LEU A 51 -5.53 -3.61 -6.57
CA LEU A 51 -4.90 -2.76 -5.58
C LEU A 51 -5.95 -1.81 -4.99
N LEU A 52 -6.01 -1.73 -3.68
CA LEU A 52 -6.86 -0.82 -2.94
C LEU A 52 -6.01 0.24 -2.23
N CYS A 53 -6.54 1.44 -2.10
CA CYS A 53 -5.96 2.51 -1.31
C CYS A 53 -7.04 3.12 -0.42
N ALA A 54 -6.77 3.28 0.87
CA ALA A 54 -7.67 3.98 1.76
C ALA A 54 -7.71 5.48 1.42
N PHE A 55 -8.89 6.10 1.46
CA PHE A 55 -9.03 7.53 1.21
C PHE A 55 -8.14 8.37 2.16
N SER A 56 -8.06 7.99 3.43
CA SER A 56 -7.19 8.63 4.43
C SER A 56 -5.71 8.59 4.03
N SER A 57 -5.25 7.48 3.45
CA SER A 57 -3.86 7.31 3.02
C SER A 57 -3.44 8.28 1.91
N ILE A 58 -4.38 8.79 1.12
CA ILE A 58 -4.07 9.79 0.08
C ILE A 58 -3.59 11.10 0.70
N GLN A 59 -4.29 11.56 1.74
CA GLN A 59 -3.90 12.79 2.45
C GLN A 59 -2.56 12.61 3.16
N ASP A 60 -2.40 11.51 3.87
CA ASP A 60 -1.15 11.22 4.60
C ASP A 60 0.03 11.13 3.64
N LEU A 61 -0.12 10.43 2.51
CA LEU A 61 0.89 10.33 1.47
C LEU A 61 1.26 11.69 0.89
N TYR A 62 0.27 12.53 0.56
CA TYR A 62 0.51 13.86 -0.01
C TYR A 62 1.40 14.71 0.90
N TYR A 63 1.08 14.79 2.19
CA TYR A 63 1.87 15.58 3.14
C TYR A 63 3.22 14.94 3.45
N LEU A 64 3.31 13.61 3.46
CA LEU A 64 4.57 12.91 3.64
C LEU A 64 5.53 13.15 2.47
N LEU A 65 5.03 13.16 1.24
CA LEU A 65 5.81 13.50 0.05
C LEU A 65 6.32 14.93 0.11
N LEU A 66 5.47 15.91 0.47
CA LEU A 66 5.89 17.30 0.62
C LEU A 66 7.00 17.44 1.66
N ALA A 67 6.82 16.87 2.85
CA ALA A 67 7.79 16.93 3.93
C ALA A 67 9.14 16.29 3.55
N SER A 68 9.10 15.16 2.83
CA SER A 68 10.31 14.49 2.34
C SER A 68 11.08 15.32 1.33
N MET A 69 10.37 16.01 0.42
CA MET A 69 11.02 16.90 -0.57
C MET A 69 11.53 18.19 0.04
N GLU A 70 10.99 18.67 1.16
CA GLU A 70 11.49 19.86 1.87
C GLU A 70 12.88 19.66 2.44
N SER A 71 13.21 18.46 2.87
CA SER A 71 14.56 18.15 3.40
C SER A 71 15.61 17.99 2.29
N SER A 72 15.20 17.85 1.03
CA SER A 72 16.08 17.46 -0.08
C SER A 72 16.39 18.60 -1.07
N LEU A 73 15.64 19.70 -1.04
CA LEU A 73 15.76 20.79 -2.02
C LEU A 73 16.12 22.11 -1.33
N ASP A 74 17.08 22.83 -1.92
CA ASP A 74 17.37 24.21 -1.56
C ASP A 74 16.11 25.07 -1.79
N VAL A 75 15.55 25.60 -0.71
CA VAL A 75 14.16 26.11 -0.59
C VAL A 75 13.90 27.39 -1.43
N SER A 76 14.89 27.95 -2.14
CA SER A 76 14.79 29.32 -2.64
C SER A 76 14.16 29.50 -4.03
N GLU A 77 14.05 28.48 -4.88
CA GLU A 77 13.75 28.74 -6.31
C GLU A 77 12.50 28.06 -6.91
N ASN A 78 11.78 27.17 -6.20
CA ASN A 78 10.65 26.46 -6.81
C ASN A 78 9.44 26.28 -5.88
N HIS A 79 8.82 27.39 -5.47
CA HIS A 79 7.46 27.32 -4.90
C HIS A 79 6.50 26.75 -5.95
N GLY A 80 5.89 25.61 -5.63
CA GLY A 80 4.91 24.94 -6.49
C GLY A 80 5.40 23.66 -7.19
N ALA A 81 6.71 23.45 -7.33
CA ALA A 81 7.22 22.22 -7.96
C ALA A 81 6.97 20.98 -7.11
N LYS A 82 7.09 21.09 -5.79
CA LYS A 82 6.85 19.99 -4.84
C LYS A 82 5.38 19.55 -4.86
N GLU A 83 4.48 20.53 -4.84
CA GLU A 83 3.05 20.28 -4.92
C GLU A 83 2.68 19.63 -6.25
N GLN A 84 3.29 20.05 -7.36
CA GLN A 84 3.07 19.42 -8.66
C GLN A 84 3.52 17.96 -8.67
N VAL A 85 4.66 17.63 -8.06
CA VAL A 85 5.15 16.25 -7.91
C VAL A 85 4.21 15.45 -7.01
N ALA A 86 3.84 15.97 -5.85
CA ALA A 86 2.93 15.30 -4.94
C ALA A 86 1.56 15.02 -5.60
N TRP A 87 1.01 15.98 -6.35
CA TRP A 87 -0.21 15.77 -7.12
C TRP A 87 -0.04 14.76 -8.26
N ALA A 88 1.14 14.70 -8.90
CA ALA A 88 1.42 13.67 -9.89
C ALA A 88 1.41 12.26 -9.26
N CYS A 89 1.99 12.10 -8.07
CA CYS A 89 1.93 10.85 -7.32
C CYS A 89 0.48 10.45 -6.98
N VAL A 90 -0.34 11.40 -6.53
CA VAL A 90 -1.77 11.15 -6.25
C VAL A 90 -2.52 10.70 -7.51
N ARG A 91 -2.23 11.31 -8.67
CA ARG A 91 -2.83 10.87 -9.95
C ARG A 91 -2.43 9.45 -10.31
N THR A 92 -1.13 9.12 -10.22
CA THR A 92 -0.63 7.76 -10.49
C THR A 92 -1.27 6.73 -9.55
N LEU A 93 -1.37 7.05 -8.25
CA LEU A 93 -2.04 6.19 -7.28
C LEU A 93 -3.49 5.91 -7.70
N ARG A 94 -4.26 6.97 -8.03
CA ARG A 94 -5.65 6.85 -8.48
C ARG A 94 -5.80 6.03 -9.76
N GLU A 95 -4.81 6.05 -10.64
CA GLU A 95 -4.80 5.27 -11.88
C GLU A 95 -4.50 3.79 -11.63
N ARG A 96 -3.72 3.48 -10.60
CA ARG A 96 -3.32 2.11 -10.26
C ARG A 96 -4.19 1.43 -9.21
N ALA A 97 -4.86 2.17 -8.35
CA ALA A 97 -5.61 1.61 -7.23
C ALA A 97 -7.06 2.08 -7.21
N THR A 98 -7.93 1.20 -6.75
CA THR A 98 -9.30 1.56 -6.38
C THR A 98 -9.28 2.26 -5.02
N VAL A 99 -9.73 3.50 -4.98
CA VAL A 99 -9.82 4.25 -3.73
C VAL A 99 -11.04 3.79 -2.94
N VAL A 100 -10.80 3.33 -1.72
CA VAL A 100 -11.86 2.97 -0.77
C VAL A 100 -12.24 4.23 -0.01
N GLY A 101 -13.46 4.73 -0.26
CA GLY A 101 -14.00 5.91 0.41
C GLY A 101 -14.27 5.66 1.89
N ALA A 102 -14.57 6.73 2.62
CA ALA A 102 -14.86 6.68 4.05
C ALA A 102 -16.18 7.39 4.37
N ASP A 103 -16.87 6.89 5.38
CA ASP A 103 -18.06 7.50 5.95
C ASP A 103 -18.11 7.34 7.48
N LEU A 104 -19.23 7.72 8.10
CA LEU A 104 -19.40 7.58 9.55
C LEU A 104 -19.17 6.13 10.03
N GLY A 105 -19.52 5.13 9.21
CA GLY A 105 -19.35 3.73 9.57
C GLY A 105 -17.87 3.36 9.76
N ASP A 106 -16.97 3.97 8.98
CA ASP A 106 -15.52 3.74 9.13
C ASP A 106 -14.97 4.40 10.40
N VAL A 107 -15.49 5.58 10.76
CA VAL A 107 -15.13 6.22 12.02
C VAL A 107 -15.56 5.35 13.22
N LEU A 108 -16.77 4.83 13.20
CA LEU A 108 -17.26 3.91 14.25
C LEU A 108 -16.44 2.61 14.29
N GLN A 109 -16.07 2.09 13.12
CA GLN A 109 -15.20 0.92 13.04
C GLN A 109 -13.79 1.22 13.58
N ALA A 110 -13.23 2.40 13.28
CA ALA A 110 -11.94 2.84 13.82
C ALA A 110 -11.99 2.98 15.35
N GLU A 111 -13.06 3.54 15.91
CA GLU A 111 -13.26 3.61 17.36
C GLU A 111 -13.28 2.21 18.01
N TYR A 112 -13.92 1.24 17.37
CA TYR A 112 -13.90 -0.16 17.83
C TYR A 112 -12.49 -0.76 17.80
N LEU A 113 -11.71 -0.45 16.74
CA LEU A 113 -10.35 -0.94 16.57
C LEU A 113 -9.33 -0.28 17.49
N LYS A 114 -9.68 0.85 18.13
CA LYS A 114 -8.82 1.57 19.08
C LYS A 114 -8.29 0.67 20.21
N SER A 115 -9.02 -0.38 20.59
CA SER A 115 -8.55 -1.34 21.56
C SER A 115 -7.37 -2.20 21.09
N LEU A 116 -7.14 -2.27 19.79
CA LEU A 116 -6.05 -3.02 19.15
C LEU A 116 -4.89 -2.11 18.75
N HIS A 117 -5.21 -0.88 18.30
CA HIS A 117 -4.24 0.11 17.82
C HIS A 117 -4.62 1.49 18.36
N ASP A 118 -3.66 2.19 18.96
CA ASP A 118 -3.87 3.54 19.47
C ASP A 118 -3.83 4.62 18.38
N ASP A 119 -3.28 4.30 17.20
CA ASP A 119 -3.13 5.23 16.09
C ASP A 119 -4.41 5.29 15.24
N LEU A 120 -4.94 6.51 15.07
CA LEU A 120 -6.18 6.72 14.30
C LEU A 120 -6.00 6.38 12.81
N ALA A 121 -4.84 6.70 12.23
CA ALA A 121 -4.59 6.41 10.81
C ALA A 121 -4.57 4.90 10.55
N ASP A 122 -3.99 4.11 11.46
CA ASP A 122 -4.00 2.65 11.40
C ASP A 122 -5.41 2.10 11.55
N CYS A 123 -6.20 2.63 12.49
CA CYS A 123 -7.61 2.22 12.66
C CYS A 123 -8.45 2.53 11.41
N LEU A 124 -8.26 3.69 10.78
CA LEU A 124 -8.94 4.04 9.54
C LEU A 124 -8.47 3.18 8.35
N LEU A 125 -7.18 2.85 8.29
CA LEU A 125 -6.64 1.93 7.29
C LEU A 125 -7.29 0.54 7.39
N LEU A 126 -7.41 -0.01 8.61
CA LEU A 126 -8.06 -1.28 8.86
C LEU A 126 -9.57 -1.23 8.61
N ALA A 127 -10.23 -0.12 8.90
CA ALA A 127 -11.63 0.10 8.53
C ALA A 127 -11.81 0.08 7.01
N ALA A 128 -10.91 0.73 6.27
CA ALA A 128 -10.90 0.69 4.81
C ALA A 128 -10.65 -0.71 4.25
N ALA A 129 -9.76 -1.49 4.88
CA ALA A 129 -9.53 -2.90 4.52
C ALA A 129 -10.83 -3.72 4.60
N LYS A 130 -11.57 -3.56 5.67
CA LYS A 130 -12.86 -4.22 5.87
C LYS A 130 -13.90 -3.77 4.84
N ARG A 131 -14.03 -2.46 4.60
CA ARG A 131 -14.95 -1.89 3.60
C ARG A 131 -14.62 -2.36 2.19
N GLY A 132 -13.35 -2.34 1.82
CA GLY A 132 -12.85 -2.77 0.51
C GLY A 132 -12.81 -4.30 0.33
N ARG A 133 -13.10 -5.06 1.38
CA ARG A 133 -12.98 -6.53 1.40
C ARG A 133 -11.60 -6.99 0.96
N ALA A 134 -10.55 -6.34 1.47
CA ALA A 134 -9.19 -6.71 1.19
C ALA A 134 -8.88 -8.12 1.71
N ASP A 135 -8.21 -8.92 0.90
CA ASP A 135 -7.68 -10.22 1.31
C ASP A 135 -6.38 -10.06 2.10
N TYR A 136 -5.59 -9.04 1.72
CA TYR A 136 -4.27 -8.75 2.30
C TYR A 136 -4.09 -7.27 2.58
N LEU A 137 -3.33 -6.98 3.64
CA LEU A 137 -2.74 -5.67 3.90
C LEU A 137 -1.27 -5.72 3.52
N PHE A 138 -0.83 -4.84 2.62
CA PHE A 138 0.56 -4.72 2.20
C PHE A 138 1.23 -3.55 2.93
N THR A 139 2.14 -3.84 3.85
CA THR A 139 2.87 -2.87 4.67
C THR A 139 4.16 -3.46 5.23
N GLU A 140 5.19 -2.63 5.44
CA GLU A 140 6.40 -3.00 6.18
C GLU A 140 6.32 -2.66 7.68
N ARG A 141 5.22 -2.07 8.12
CA ARG A 141 5.06 -1.64 9.52
C ARG A 141 4.79 -2.83 10.42
N ALA A 142 5.73 -3.14 11.32
CA ALA A 142 5.66 -4.27 12.23
C ALA A 142 4.40 -4.24 13.12
N GLU A 143 3.97 -3.05 13.54
CA GLU A 143 2.77 -2.85 14.37
C GLU A 143 1.49 -3.33 13.69
N LEU A 144 1.46 -3.27 12.34
CA LEU A 144 0.34 -3.73 11.54
C LEU A 144 0.42 -5.21 11.15
N HIS A 145 1.52 -5.92 11.44
CA HIS A 145 1.62 -7.37 11.29
C HIS A 145 1.03 -8.12 12.51
N GLU A 146 0.92 -7.44 13.64
CA GLU A 146 0.36 -7.98 14.87
C GLU A 146 -1.04 -7.40 15.11
N ARG A 147 -1.93 -8.20 15.72
CA ARG A 147 -3.24 -7.74 16.21
C ARG A 147 -4.16 -7.13 15.14
N VAL A 148 -4.05 -7.56 13.89
CA VAL A 148 -4.98 -7.13 12.84
C VAL A 148 -5.91 -8.27 12.45
N PRO A 149 -7.17 -7.98 12.08
CA PRO A 149 -8.14 -9.00 11.67
C PRO A 149 -7.95 -9.47 10.22
N LEU A 150 -6.79 -9.17 9.62
CA LEU A 150 -6.48 -9.35 8.22
C LEU A 150 -5.03 -9.83 8.09
N LEU A 151 -4.73 -10.65 7.08
CA LEU A 151 -3.36 -11.07 6.82
C LEU A 151 -2.54 -9.89 6.29
N SER A 152 -1.59 -9.46 7.12
CA SER A 152 -0.67 -8.36 6.81
C SER A 152 0.67 -8.92 6.37
N LEU A 153 1.15 -8.50 5.21
CA LEU A 153 2.35 -8.99 4.56
C LEU A 153 3.28 -7.85 4.19
N GLY A 154 4.60 -8.04 4.42
CA GLY A 154 5.64 -7.19 3.91
C GLY A 154 6.01 -7.52 2.46
N LEU A 155 7.04 -6.83 1.94
CA LEU A 155 7.43 -6.95 0.54
C LEU A 155 7.91 -8.37 0.20
N ASN A 156 8.71 -8.99 1.08
CA ASN A 156 9.21 -10.34 0.84
C ASN A 156 8.08 -11.36 0.82
N GLU A 157 7.16 -11.29 1.77
CA GLU A 157 6.01 -12.19 1.84
C GLU A 157 5.06 -11.99 0.65
N MET A 158 4.82 -10.74 0.24
CA MET A 158 4.01 -10.45 -0.95
C MET A 158 4.67 -10.94 -2.22
N SER A 159 5.98 -10.76 -2.37
CA SER A 159 6.75 -11.28 -3.51
C SER A 159 6.67 -12.79 -3.59
N LEU A 160 6.86 -13.47 -2.46
CA LEU A 160 6.77 -14.93 -2.39
C LEU A 160 5.35 -15.43 -2.72
N LEU A 161 4.33 -14.78 -2.16
CA LEU A 161 2.91 -15.12 -2.37
C LEU A 161 2.50 -15.02 -3.83
N LEU A 162 3.04 -14.02 -4.55
CA LEU A 162 2.71 -13.74 -5.94
C LEU A 162 3.70 -14.37 -6.94
N GLY A 163 4.76 -15.01 -6.44
CA GLY A 163 5.77 -15.64 -7.29
C GLY A 163 6.59 -14.62 -8.10
N THR A 164 6.87 -13.45 -7.53
CA THR A 164 7.69 -12.40 -8.16
C THR A 164 9.18 -12.52 -7.80
N GLU A 165 9.56 -13.32 -6.82
CA GLU A 165 10.96 -13.66 -6.58
C GLU A 165 11.41 -14.64 -7.67
N GLU A 166 12.29 -14.18 -8.56
CA GLU A 166 13.10 -15.09 -9.36
C GLU A 166 14.05 -15.84 -8.40
N ASP A 167 14.07 -17.15 -8.52
CA ASP A 167 15.06 -18.00 -7.86
C ASP A 167 16.47 -17.46 -8.17
N ALA A 168 17.10 -16.85 -7.20
CA ALA A 168 18.47 -16.36 -7.28
C ALA A 168 19.47 -17.49 -7.07
#